data_7c1ecf1a360b0f2cda6c5c5c8a56f089
#
_entry.id   7c1ecf1a360b0f2cda6c5c5c8a56f089
#
_cell.length_a   1.000
_cell.length_b   1.000
_cell.length_c   1.000
_cell.angle_alpha   90.00
_cell.angle_beta   90.00
_cell.angle_gamma   90.00
#
_symmetry.space_group_name_H-M   'P 1'
#
loop_
_entity.id
_entity.type
_entity.pdbx_description
1 polymer ?
#
loop_
_entity_poly.entity_id
_entity_poly.type
_entity_poly.pdbx_seq_one_letter_code
_entity_poly.pdbx_strand_id
1 'polypeptide(L)'
;MADAATKLDDKRGLDDEEGLRSIAEASEELGVTQRTLRFYEDKGLIQPTRVGTMRVYSRREMGRMQLILRGKKLGFSIREIGEFLSLYDEDPDHIEQTRRLLDRVRERMNELHQQRAALDETIVEMEKLERQALDYLERQ
;
A
#
# COMPACT_ATOMS: atom_id res chain seq x y z
N MET A 1 8.78 2.57 16.82
CA MET A 1 9.00 2.99 15.43
C MET A 1 10.17 2.32 14.73
N ALA A 2 11.13 1.75 15.44
CA ALA A 2 12.21 0.95 14.83
C ALA A 2 11.76 -0.43 14.33
N ASP A 3 10.57 -0.88 14.74
CA ASP A 3 10.07 -2.24 14.51
C ASP A 3 9.64 -2.53 13.06
N ALA A 4 9.24 -1.53 12.29
CA ALA A 4 8.78 -1.75 10.91
C ALA A 4 9.94 -1.98 9.94
N ALA A 5 11.07 -1.30 10.14
CA ALA A 5 12.27 -1.49 9.34
C ALA A 5 12.97 -2.81 9.69
N THR A 6 12.98 -3.17 10.96
CA THR A 6 13.60 -4.41 11.45
C THR A 6 12.82 -5.65 10.98
N LYS A 7 11.50 -5.56 10.89
CA LYS A 7 10.67 -6.66 10.36
C LYS A 7 10.80 -6.89 8.85
N LEU A 8 11.24 -5.87 8.10
CA LEU A 8 11.52 -6.01 6.67
C LEU A 8 12.85 -6.72 6.41
N ASP A 9 13.79 -6.57 7.31
CA ASP A 9 15.16 -7.13 7.16
C ASP A 9 15.24 -8.64 7.44
N ASP A 10 14.38 -9.13 8.34
CA ASP A 10 14.42 -10.54 8.79
C ASP A 10 13.82 -11.52 7.77
N LYS A 11 13.25 -11.03 6.67
CA LYS A 11 12.58 -11.86 5.67
C LYS A 11 13.41 -12.16 4.42
N ARG A 12 14.66 -11.67 4.34
CA ARG A 12 15.51 -11.82 3.16
C ARG A 12 16.20 -13.19 2.99
N GLY A 13 16.12 -14.06 3.94
CA GLY A 13 16.96 -15.26 3.95
C GLY A 13 16.25 -16.61 3.87
N LEU A 14 14.94 -16.62 3.73
CA LEU A 14 14.17 -17.84 3.85
C LEU A 14 13.41 -18.17 2.56
N ASP A 15 14.16 -18.62 1.56
CA ASP A 15 13.62 -19.40 0.44
C ASP A 15 13.29 -20.80 0.96
N ASP A 16 12.44 -20.89 1.97
CA ASP A 16 12.01 -22.17 2.49
C ASP A 16 10.88 -22.71 1.62
N GLU A 17 11.04 -23.92 1.15
CA GLU A 17 10.01 -24.68 0.43
C GLU A 17 8.68 -24.72 1.20
N GLU A 18 8.71 -24.55 2.51
CA GLU A 18 7.54 -24.52 3.39
C GLU A 18 6.65 -23.26 3.24
N GLY A 19 7.14 -22.22 2.57
CA GLY A 19 6.42 -20.94 2.37
C GLY A 19 5.76 -20.79 1.02
N LEU A 20 5.74 -21.82 0.17
CA LEU A 20 5.18 -21.73 -1.17
C LEU A 20 3.65 -21.73 -1.15
N ARG A 21 3.06 -20.84 -1.96
CA ARG A 21 1.61 -20.69 -2.11
C ARG A 21 1.22 -20.79 -3.57
N SER A 22 0.11 -21.49 -3.86
CA SER A 22 -0.54 -21.41 -5.16
C SER A 22 -1.19 -20.03 -5.33
N ILE A 23 -1.60 -19.66 -6.54
CA ILE A 23 -2.32 -18.40 -6.75
C ILE A 23 -3.63 -18.35 -5.95
N ALA A 24 -4.32 -19.46 -5.82
CA ALA A 24 -5.55 -19.55 -5.02
C ALA A 24 -5.27 -19.31 -3.54
N GLU A 25 -4.25 -19.97 -2.98
CA GLU A 25 -3.83 -19.81 -1.59
C GLU A 25 -3.33 -18.38 -1.32
N ALA A 26 -2.52 -17.84 -2.22
CA ALA A 26 -2.01 -16.47 -2.11
C ALA A 26 -3.13 -15.44 -2.14
N SER A 27 -4.09 -15.58 -3.06
CA SER A 27 -5.22 -14.66 -3.17
C SER A 27 -6.10 -14.68 -1.91
N GLU A 28 -6.35 -15.85 -1.36
CA GLU A 28 -7.12 -16.02 -0.12
C GLU A 28 -6.41 -15.39 1.08
N GLU A 29 -5.12 -15.69 1.25
CA GLU A 29 -4.31 -15.18 2.36
C GLU A 29 -4.16 -13.65 2.31
N LEU A 30 -4.01 -13.08 1.13
CA LEU A 30 -3.87 -11.62 0.93
C LEU A 30 -5.20 -10.88 0.87
N GLY A 31 -6.32 -11.59 0.75
CA GLY A 31 -7.64 -10.98 0.64
C GLY A 31 -7.86 -10.26 -0.69
N VAL A 32 -7.25 -10.73 -1.76
CA VAL A 32 -7.37 -10.16 -3.11
C VAL A 32 -7.78 -11.23 -4.10
N THR A 33 -8.19 -10.81 -5.30
CA THR A 33 -8.54 -11.75 -6.37
C THR A 33 -7.28 -12.27 -7.06
N GLN A 34 -7.38 -13.43 -7.70
CA GLN A 34 -6.31 -13.96 -8.55
C GLN A 34 -5.98 -13.01 -9.70
N ARG A 35 -7.00 -12.31 -10.21
CA ARG A 35 -6.84 -11.28 -11.24
C ARG A 35 -5.93 -10.14 -10.75
N THR A 36 -6.09 -9.72 -9.51
CA THR A 36 -5.23 -8.69 -8.88
C THR A 36 -3.77 -9.14 -8.85
N LEU A 37 -3.51 -10.40 -8.48
CA LEU A 37 -2.15 -10.95 -8.46
C LEU A 37 -1.53 -10.96 -9.86
N ARG A 38 -2.30 -11.39 -10.86
CA ARG A 38 -1.86 -11.38 -12.27
C ARG A 38 -1.58 -9.97 -12.78
N PHE A 39 -2.40 -9.01 -12.37
CA PHE A 39 -2.20 -7.60 -12.69
C PHE A 39 -0.84 -7.09 -12.20
N TYR A 40 -0.48 -7.37 -10.95
CA TYR A 40 0.81 -6.94 -10.41
C TYR A 40 2.00 -7.70 -11.00
N GLU A 41 1.81 -8.95 -11.39
CA GLU A 41 2.80 -9.69 -12.18
C GLU A 41 3.02 -9.03 -13.54
N ASP A 42 1.96 -8.67 -14.25
CA ASP A 42 2.01 -7.98 -15.54
C ASP A 42 2.69 -6.62 -15.43
N LYS A 43 2.57 -5.95 -14.29
CA LYS A 43 3.26 -4.69 -14.01
C LYS A 43 4.72 -4.87 -13.60
N GLY A 44 5.19 -6.10 -13.48
CA GLY A 44 6.57 -6.40 -13.12
C GLY A 44 6.90 -6.18 -11.65
N LEU A 45 5.90 -6.04 -10.79
CA LEU A 45 6.10 -5.78 -9.36
C LEU A 45 6.35 -7.07 -8.57
N ILE A 46 5.85 -8.19 -9.06
CA ILE A 46 6.08 -9.53 -8.50
C ILE A 46 6.44 -10.48 -9.63
N GLN A 47 7.19 -11.52 -9.30
CA GLN A 47 7.62 -12.56 -10.24
C GLN A 47 7.42 -13.94 -9.61
N PRO A 48 6.19 -14.47 -9.62
CA PRO A 48 5.97 -15.82 -9.13
C PRO A 48 6.72 -16.83 -10.00
N THR A 49 7.20 -17.89 -9.37
CA THR A 49 7.86 -18.98 -10.07
C THR A 49 6.80 -19.82 -10.77
N ARG A 50 7.14 -20.29 -11.97
CA ARG A 50 6.28 -21.21 -12.74
C ARG A 50 6.71 -22.64 -12.52
N VAL A 51 5.76 -23.50 -12.11
CA VAL A 51 5.94 -24.95 -12.07
C VAL A 51 4.94 -25.52 -13.09
N GLY A 52 5.41 -25.85 -14.27
CA GLY A 52 4.55 -26.14 -15.42
C GLY A 52 3.74 -24.89 -15.79
N THR A 53 2.41 -24.95 -15.76
CA THR A 53 1.53 -23.82 -15.99
C THR A 53 1.09 -23.12 -14.70
N MET A 54 1.49 -23.66 -13.54
CA MET A 54 1.09 -23.15 -12.23
C MET A 54 2.01 -22.04 -11.74
N ARG A 55 1.43 -20.98 -11.17
CA ARG A 55 2.15 -19.93 -10.49
C ARG A 55 2.36 -20.33 -9.03
N VAL A 56 3.58 -20.14 -8.54
CA VAL A 56 3.95 -20.43 -7.15
C VAL A 56 4.55 -19.18 -6.54
N TYR A 57 3.96 -18.74 -5.43
CA TYR A 57 4.35 -17.54 -4.70
C TYR A 57 5.21 -17.93 -3.50
N SER A 58 6.47 -17.43 -3.49
CA SER A 58 7.37 -17.58 -2.36
C SER A 58 7.03 -16.59 -1.25
N ARG A 59 7.66 -16.76 -0.08
CA ARG A 59 7.59 -15.76 1.00
C ARG A 59 7.98 -14.37 0.54
N ARG A 60 8.99 -14.27 -0.31
CA ARG A 60 9.42 -13.01 -0.91
C ARG A 60 8.29 -12.35 -1.69
N GLU A 61 7.63 -13.11 -2.55
CA GLU A 61 6.51 -12.60 -3.35
C GLU A 61 5.33 -12.22 -2.46
N MET A 62 5.04 -13.01 -1.44
CA MET A 62 3.99 -12.68 -0.47
C MET A 62 4.31 -11.39 0.29
N GLY A 63 5.55 -11.23 0.73
CA GLY A 63 6.02 -10.00 1.39
C GLY A 63 5.93 -8.78 0.50
N ARG A 64 6.35 -8.92 -0.77
CA ARG A 64 6.24 -7.84 -1.77
C ARG A 64 4.77 -7.46 -1.99
N MET A 65 3.87 -8.43 -2.10
CA MET A 65 2.44 -8.17 -2.25
C MET A 65 1.86 -7.43 -1.04
N GLN A 66 2.26 -7.79 0.17
CA GLN A 66 1.83 -7.07 1.37
C GLN A 66 2.26 -5.60 1.33
N LEU A 67 3.49 -5.31 0.91
CA LEU A 67 3.99 -3.94 0.74
C LEU A 67 3.22 -3.18 -0.35
N ILE A 68 2.94 -3.83 -1.48
CA ILE A 68 2.17 -3.25 -2.58
C ILE A 68 0.77 -2.88 -2.11
N LEU A 69 0.07 -3.80 -1.46
CA LEU A 69 -1.30 -3.57 -0.98
C LEU A 69 -1.34 -2.47 0.08
N ARG A 70 -0.37 -2.44 0.99
CA ARG A 70 -0.24 -1.36 1.97
C ARG A 70 0.00 -0.01 1.31
N GLY A 71 0.90 0.05 0.35
CA GLY A 71 1.17 1.26 -0.40
C GLY A 71 -0.05 1.78 -1.15
N LYS A 72 -0.80 0.89 -1.78
CA LYS A 72 -2.05 1.23 -2.46
C LYS A 72 -3.08 1.79 -1.48
N LYS A 73 -3.24 1.14 -0.34
CA LYS A 73 -4.15 1.61 0.72
C LYS A 73 -3.80 3.01 1.22
N LEU A 74 -2.51 3.32 1.30
CA LEU A 74 -2.02 4.63 1.75
C LEU A 74 -2.07 5.71 0.66
N GLY A 75 -2.44 5.33 -0.57
CA GLY A 75 -2.62 6.27 -1.67
C GLY A 75 -1.40 6.50 -2.55
N PHE A 76 -0.38 5.64 -2.46
CA PHE A 76 0.75 5.69 -3.38
C PHE A 76 0.35 5.09 -4.74
N SER A 77 0.93 5.63 -5.81
CA SER A 77 0.72 5.10 -7.15
C SER A 77 1.49 3.80 -7.36
N ILE A 78 1.07 3.00 -8.33
CA ILE A 78 1.78 1.77 -8.72
C ILE A 78 3.23 2.09 -9.11
N ARG A 79 3.45 3.19 -9.81
CA ARG A 79 4.79 3.65 -10.20
C ARG A 79 5.67 3.92 -8.99
N GLU A 80 5.17 4.65 -8.02
CA GLU A 80 5.88 4.96 -6.78
C GLU A 80 6.21 3.69 -5.99
N ILE A 81 5.25 2.79 -5.88
CA ILE A 81 5.45 1.50 -5.22
C ILE A 81 6.54 0.69 -5.93
N GLY A 82 6.52 0.67 -7.26
CA GLY A 82 7.55 0.01 -8.06
C GLY A 82 8.94 0.58 -7.84
N GLU A 83 9.05 1.89 -7.75
CA GLU A 83 10.32 2.57 -7.45
C GLU A 83 10.85 2.20 -6.06
N PHE A 84 10.01 2.17 -5.05
CA PHE A 84 10.39 1.76 -3.70
C PHE A 84 10.85 0.30 -3.63
N LEU A 85 10.15 -0.60 -4.31
CA LEU A 85 10.54 -2.01 -4.38
C LEU A 85 11.87 -2.20 -5.10
N SER A 86 12.11 -1.48 -6.18
CA SER A 86 13.37 -1.53 -6.92
C SER A 86 14.54 -1.06 -6.06
N LEU A 87 14.38 0.05 -5.35
CA LEU A 87 15.40 0.57 -4.44
C LEU A 87 15.68 -0.41 -3.30
N TYR A 88 14.67 -1.10 -2.81
CA TYR A 88 14.83 -2.12 -1.78
C TYR A 88 15.75 -3.26 -2.25
N ASP A 89 15.62 -3.68 -3.51
CA ASP A 89 16.45 -4.73 -4.09
C ASP A 89 17.89 -4.27 -4.36
N GLU A 90 18.10 -2.99 -4.70
CA GLU A 90 19.40 -2.43 -5.12
C GLU A 90 20.25 -1.89 -3.97
N ASP A 91 19.64 -1.43 -2.89
CA ASP A 91 20.32 -0.83 -1.74
C ASP A 91 20.42 -1.83 -0.59
N PRO A 92 21.61 -2.45 -0.36
CA PRO A 92 21.78 -3.46 0.71
C PRO A 92 21.49 -2.93 2.11
N ASP A 93 21.76 -1.65 2.36
CA ASP A 93 21.54 -1.01 3.66
C ASP A 93 20.18 -0.32 3.75
N HIS A 94 19.46 -0.23 2.65
CA HIS A 94 18.13 0.42 2.53
C HIS A 94 18.09 1.89 2.98
N ILE A 95 19.23 2.56 3.02
CA ILE A 95 19.32 3.96 3.47
C ILE A 95 18.66 4.89 2.46
N GLU A 96 19.05 4.77 1.19
CA GLU A 96 18.51 5.61 0.13
C GLU A 96 17.02 5.36 -0.09
N GLN A 97 16.61 4.09 -0.08
CA GLN A 97 15.20 3.71 -0.15
C GLN A 97 14.41 4.34 0.99
N THR A 98 14.94 4.24 2.22
CA THR A 98 14.28 4.79 3.40
C THR A 98 14.15 6.32 3.32
N ARG A 99 15.18 7.01 2.84
CA ARG A 99 15.12 8.46 2.64
C ARG A 99 14.05 8.87 1.65
N ARG A 100 13.98 8.21 0.50
CA ARG A 100 12.96 8.49 -0.52
C ARG A 100 11.56 8.18 -0.01
N LEU A 101 11.41 7.07 0.70
CA LEU A 101 10.15 6.73 1.34
C LEU A 101 9.72 7.80 2.35
N LEU A 102 10.66 8.27 3.19
CA LEU A 102 10.40 9.32 4.18
C LEU A 102 9.92 10.61 3.51
N ASP A 103 10.61 11.05 2.47
CA ASP A 103 10.25 12.26 1.73
C ASP A 103 8.85 12.13 1.11
N ARG A 104 8.56 11.01 0.51
CA ARG A 104 7.27 10.77 -0.14
C ARG A 104 6.13 10.65 0.88
N VAL A 105 6.39 10.00 2.01
CA VAL A 105 5.41 9.92 3.11
C VAL A 105 5.09 11.32 3.65
N ARG A 106 6.09 12.15 3.83
CA ARG A 106 5.90 13.55 4.29
C ARG A 106 5.08 14.37 3.30
N GLU A 107 5.36 14.26 2.01
CA GLU A 107 4.55 14.91 0.98
C GLU A 107 3.09 14.45 1.05
N ARG A 108 2.87 13.15 1.14
CA ARG A 108 1.52 12.58 1.23
C ARG A 108 0.79 13.03 2.49
N MET A 109 1.48 13.06 3.62
CA MET A 109 0.91 13.56 4.87
C MET A 109 0.48 15.02 4.75
N ASN A 110 1.30 15.84 4.11
CA ASN A 110 0.97 17.24 3.86
C ASN A 110 -0.29 17.40 3.00
N GLU A 111 -0.39 16.64 1.91
CA GLU A 111 -1.60 16.59 1.07
C GLU A 111 -2.84 16.20 1.88
N LEU A 112 -2.73 15.18 2.72
CA LEU A 112 -3.84 14.70 3.56
C LEU A 112 -4.26 15.74 4.60
N HIS A 113 -3.31 16.45 5.21
CA HIS A 113 -3.63 17.53 6.13
C HIS A 113 -4.37 18.67 5.44
N GLN A 114 -3.98 19.02 4.21
CA GLN A 114 -4.68 20.02 3.41
C GLN A 114 -6.10 19.58 3.06
N GLN A 115 -6.28 18.31 2.67
CA GLN A 115 -7.60 17.74 2.38
C GLN A 115 -8.49 17.73 3.61
N ARG A 116 -7.94 17.39 4.77
CA ARG A 116 -8.67 17.41 6.04
C ARG A 116 -9.13 18.81 6.40
N ALA A 117 -8.24 19.79 6.26
CA ALA A 117 -8.59 21.20 6.52
C ALA A 117 -9.72 21.68 5.60
N ALA A 118 -9.67 21.33 4.31
CA ALA A 118 -10.71 21.67 3.36
C ALA A 118 -12.06 21.01 3.71
N LEU A 119 -12.04 19.75 4.16
CA LEU A 119 -13.24 19.07 4.62
C LEU A 119 -13.81 19.73 5.88
N ASP A 120 -12.97 20.09 6.83
CA ASP A 120 -13.41 20.79 8.05
C ASP A 120 -14.10 22.13 7.73
N GLU A 121 -13.56 22.89 6.79
CA GLU A 121 -14.18 24.14 6.31
C GLU A 121 -15.55 23.88 5.67
N THR A 122 -15.65 22.82 4.86
CA THR A 122 -16.91 22.43 4.23
C THR A 122 -17.96 22.04 5.25
N ILE A 123 -17.58 21.28 6.29
CA ILE A 123 -18.48 20.90 7.38
C ILE A 123 -19.01 22.14 8.08
N VAL A 124 -18.15 23.11 8.38
CA VAL A 124 -18.54 24.36 9.02
C VAL A 124 -19.58 25.13 8.19
N GLU A 125 -19.36 25.21 6.88
CA GLU A 125 -20.32 25.87 5.98
C GLU A 125 -21.66 25.12 5.91
N MET A 126 -21.61 23.79 5.88
CA MET A 126 -22.83 22.96 5.91
C MET A 126 -23.62 23.15 7.21
N GLU A 127 -22.94 23.21 8.34
CA GLU A 127 -23.56 23.47 9.64
C GLU A 127 -24.24 24.84 9.68
N LYS A 128 -23.64 25.86 9.08
CA LYS A 128 -24.27 27.19 8.96
C LYS A 128 -25.56 27.14 8.13
N LEU A 129 -25.55 26.44 7.01
CA LEU A 129 -26.71 26.25 6.16
C LEU A 129 -27.83 25.53 6.90
N GLU A 130 -27.50 24.48 7.62
CA GLU A 130 -28.44 23.73 8.44
C GLU A 130 -29.11 24.64 9.46
N ARG A 131 -28.33 25.44 10.17
CA ARG A 131 -28.82 26.37 11.18
C ARG A 131 -29.76 27.41 10.57
N GLN A 132 -29.39 27.97 9.44
CA GLN A 132 -30.23 28.94 8.71
C GLN A 132 -31.57 28.32 8.27
N ALA A 133 -31.52 27.07 7.80
CA ALA A 133 -32.73 26.35 7.39
C ALA A 133 -33.66 26.06 8.58
N LEU A 134 -33.09 25.61 9.68
CA LEU A 134 -33.84 25.36 10.91
C LEU A 134 -34.49 26.65 11.45
N ASP A 135 -33.75 27.74 11.49
CA ASP A 135 -34.26 29.04 11.92
C ASP A 135 -35.41 29.51 11.05
N TYR A 136 -35.30 29.31 9.74
CA TYR A 136 -36.37 29.66 8.80
C TYR A 136 -37.66 28.84 9.07
N LEU A 137 -37.50 27.54 9.27
CA LEU A 137 -38.63 26.63 9.55
C LEU A 137 -39.29 26.94 10.90
N GLU A 138 -38.55 27.32 11.90
CA GLU A 138 -39.08 27.69 13.23
C GLU A 138 -39.89 28.98 13.21
N ARG A 139 -39.64 29.87 12.24
CA ARG A 139 -40.37 31.13 12.08
C ARG A 139 -41.68 30.97 11.34
N GLN A 140 -41.94 29.82 10.74
CA GLN A 140 -43.18 29.55 10.04
C GLN A 140 -44.18 28.90 11.02
#